data_9fb8b13ef4d4e5e58578912af4ff1950
#
_entry.id   9fb8b13ef4d4e5e58578912af4ff1950
#
_cell.length_a   1.000
_cell.length_b   1.000
_cell.length_c   1.000
_cell.angle_alpha   90.00
_cell.angle_beta   90.00
_cell.angle_gamma   90.00
#
_symmetry.space_group_name_H-M   'P 1'
#
loop_
_entity.id
_entity.type
_entity.pdbx_description
1 polymer ?
#
loop_
_entity_poly.entity_id
_entity_poly.type
_entity_poly.pdbx_seq_one_letter_code
_entity_poly.pdbx_strand_id
1 'polypeptide(L)'
;MPHPATMFFLLTLAVILLSWIFDVYGLSVLQPQTGEVIRVQSLLSPEGIRWLLRHVITNFTGFAPLGLVIVAMFGIGVAQHSGFIDACIRRGVRRPRDPWRIILLVIVLGLLSNIVGDAGYIILLPIAATLFQSVGLHPIGGIITAYVSVSCGYSANVFLSTLDPMIASVTQEAADRMNIPPGQTGPLCNYYFLFVSTFLLAFIIYHITRRSLLPHLGMYAGDIHFNGYKQLSRKERRAMLGAVFAGLLYIAIILWATFSSWGILRSVNGGLIRSPFIVGILFLLSFGIGLMGMVYGFASGRYRTDGDVIEGLTQPMKLLGVYFVIAFFASQMFACFEYSHLDKCIAILGANLLSSASLSSLWILILFILFTALVNLFMVSATAKWAFMSFIFVPVLASMGISPDMTQCAFRIGDSATNAITPFMFYMPLVLTYMQQYDRQSTYGSLLKYTWRYSLVILLAWTTLFVLWYISGLPLGL
;
A
#
# COMPACT_ATOMS: atom_id res chain seq x y z
N MET A 1 -13.02 11.26 17.86
CA MET A 1 -11.69 11.65 17.34
C MET A 1 -11.85 12.78 16.34
N PRO A 2 -10.87 13.68 16.20
CA PRO A 2 -10.95 14.78 15.24
C PRO A 2 -11.03 14.28 13.79
N HIS A 3 -11.46 15.17 12.89
CA HIS A 3 -11.45 14.90 11.45
C HIS A 3 -10.01 14.56 10.98
N PRO A 4 -9.80 13.68 9.99
CA PRO A 4 -8.45 13.29 9.54
C PRO A 4 -7.54 14.48 9.17
N ALA A 5 -8.07 15.50 8.50
CA ALA A 5 -7.31 16.72 8.20
C ALA A 5 -6.82 17.42 9.48
N THR A 6 -7.68 17.54 10.50
CA THR A 6 -7.32 18.10 11.80
C THR A 6 -6.27 17.24 12.51
N MET A 7 -6.38 15.91 12.38
CA MET A 7 -5.39 14.99 12.94
C MET A 7 -4.00 15.24 12.33
N PHE A 8 -3.89 15.30 11.00
CA PHE A 8 -2.61 15.57 10.32
C PHE A 8 -2.07 16.96 10.66
N PHE A 9 -2.96 17.97 10.78
CA PHE A 9 -2.56 19.29 11.24
C PHE A 9 -1.97 19.25 12.66
N LEU A 10 -2.62 18.58 13.59
CA LEU A 10 -2.11 18.42 14.96
C LEU A 10 -0.79 17.64 15.01
N LEU A 11 -0.66 16.60 14.18
CA LEU A 11 0.60 15.87 14.04
C LEU A 11 1.72 16.75 13.46
N THR A 12 1.42 17.61 12.50
CA THR A 12 2.39 18.61 12.00
C THR A 12 2.87 19.53 13.11
N LEU A 13 1.94 20.06 13.92
CA LEU A 13 2.31 20.88 15.07
C LEU A 13 3.16 20.10 16.09
N ALA A 14 2.82 18.84 16.35
CA ALA A 14 3.61 18.00 17.25
C ALA A 14 5.04 17.78 16.71
N VAL A 15 5.20 17.51 15.41
CA VAL A 15 6.52 17.37 14.77
C VAL A 15 7.32 18.67 14.89
N ILE A 16 6.70 19.82 14.63
CA ILE A 16 7.34 21.14 14.78
C ILE A 16 7.83 21.34 16.22
N LEU A 17 6.99 21.07 17.21
CA LEU A 17 7.34 21.21 18.62
C LEU A 17 8.45 20.23 19.04
N LEU A 18 8.36 18.98 18.64
CA LEU A 18 9.38 17.97 18.94
C LEU A 18 10.71 18.31 18.29
N SER A 19 10.70 18.79 17.04
CA SER A 19 11.94 19.23 16.38
C SER A 19 12.62 20.37 17.15
N TRP A 20 11.85 21.34 17.65
CA TRP A 20 12.37 22.42 18.49
C TRP A 20 12.93 21.92 19.82
N ILE A 21 12.19 21.07 20.54
CA ILE A 21 12.62 20.52 21.82
C ILE A 21 13.92 19.75 21.63
N PHE A 22 14.00 18.83 20.69
CA PHE A 22 15.19 17.99 20.49
C PHE A 22 16.39 18.79 19.93
N ASP A 23 16.17 19.83 19.17
CA ASP A 23 17.23 20.74 18.73
C ASP A 23 17.81 21.52 19.92
N VAL A 24 16.96 22.06 20.83
CA VAL A 24 17.40 22.73 22.06
C VAL A 24 18.21 21.81 22.96
N TYR A 25 17.83 20.52 23.06
CA TYR A 25 18.61 19.52 23.80
C TYR A 25 19.85 19.03 23.05
N GLY A 26 20.09 19.53 21.82
CA GLY A 26 21.24 19.15 21.00
C GLY A 26 21.24 17.68 20.57
N LEU A 27 20.03 17.09 20.40
CA LEU A 27 19.91 15.69 19.99
C LEU A 27 20.60 15.49 18.65
N SER A 28 21.65 14.67 18.68
CA SER A 28 22.39 14.27 17.49
C SER A 28 22.75 12.80 17.60
N VAL A 29 22.83 12.16 16.45
CA VAL A 29 23.18 10.74 16.33
C VAL A 29 24.29 10.59 15.29
N LEU A 30 25.23 9.72 15.57
CA LEU A 30 26.28 9.37 14.62
C LEU A 30 25.75 8.32 13.65
N GLN A 31 25.76 8.61 12.35
CA GLN A 31 25.45 7.62 11.35
C GLN A 31 26.60 6.59 11.28
N PRO A 32 26.38 5.31 11.57
CA PRO A 32 27.46 4.34 11.76
C PRO A 32 28.34 4.13 10.53
N GLN A 33 27.84 4.45 9.33
CA GLN A 33 28.51 4.14 8.06
C GLN A 33 29.30 5.29 7.48
N THR A 34 28.75 6.51 7.53
CA THR A 34 29.39 7.70 6.95
C THR A 34 30.23 8.43 7.98
N GLY A 35 30.05 8.17 9.28
CA GLY A 35 30.62 8.95 10.36
C GLY A 35 30.03 10.35 10.47
N GLU A 36 29.00 10.66 9.70
CA GLU A 36 28.31 11.96 9.75
C GLU A 36 27.45 12.09 11.01
N VAL A 37 27.50 13.24 11.63
CA VAL A 37 26.62 13.58 12.76
C VAL A 37 25.31 14.14 12.21
N ILE A 38 24.24 13.37 12.32
CA ILE A 38 22.89 13.83 12.00
C ILE A 38 22.34 14.53 13.22
N ARG A 39 22.03 15.82 13.07
CA ARG A 39 21.37 16.64 14.11
C ARG A 39 19.91 16.83 13.77
N VAL A 40 19.07 16.88 14.80
CA VAL A 40 17.69 17.34 14.63
C VAL A 40 17.72 18.80 14.23
N GLN A 41 16.90 19.16 13.23
CA GLN A 41 16.76 20.53 12.74
C GLN A 41 15.43 21.10 13.22
N SER A 42 15.48 22.20 13.97
CA SER A 42 14.28 22.88 14.45
C SER A 42 13.50 23.53 13.31
N LEU A 43 12.23 23.20 13.19
CA LEU A 43 11.30 23.89 12.28
C LEU A 43 10.88 25.28 12.79
N LEU A 44 11.15 25.61 14.07
CA LEU A 44 10.94 26.94 14.64
C LEU A 44 12.20 27.84 14.55
N SER A 45 13.31 27.35 14.00
CA SER A 45 14.46 28.17 13.67
C SER A 45 14.14 29.16 12.51
N PRO A 46 14.89 30.25 12.34
CA PRO A 46 14.68 31.13 11.19
C PRO A 46 14.78 30.41 9.85
N GLU A 47 15.68 29.43 9.73
CA GLU A 47 15.84 28.56 8.56
C GLU A 47 14.63 27.66 8.36
N GLY A 48 14.14 27.01 9.42
CA GLY A 48 12.99 26.14 9.42
C GLY A 48 11.71 26.87 9.00
N ILE A 49 11.48 28.08 9.54
CA ILE A 49 10.32 28.91 9.17
C ILE A 49 10.40 29.33 7.70
N ARG A 50 11.59 29.75 7.22
CA ARG A 50 11.77 30.05 5.79
C ARG A 50 11.54 28.84 4.90
N TRP A 51 11.99 27.66 5.34
CA TRP A 51 11.78 26.42 4.62
C TRP A 51 10.28 26.07 4.54
N LEU A 52 9.56 26.14 5.65
CA LEU A 52 8.11 25.90 5.69
C LEU A 52 7.37 26.78 4.67
N LEU A 53 7.63 28.10 4.69
CA LEU A 53 6.96 29.04 3.79
C LEU A 53 7.29 28.80 2.31
N ARG A 54 8.53 28.41 2.00
CA ARG A 54 8.95 28.14 0.61
C ARG A 54 8.39 26.85 0.06
N HIS A 55 8.20 25.84 0.90
CA HIS A 55 7.91 24.47 0.45
C HIS A 55 6.45 24.05 0.63
N VAL A 56 5.57 24.87 1.23
CA VAL A 56 4.18 24.50 1.47
C VAL A 56 3.44 24.03 0.21
N ILE A 57 3.68 24.69 -0.93
CA ILE A 57 3.06 24.33 -2.21
C ILE A 57 3.75 23.11 -2.80
N THR A 58 5.08 23.08 -2.84
CA THR A 58 5.86 21.99 -3.43
C THR A 58 5.71 20.69 -2.64
N ASN A 59 5.59 20.74 -1.33
CA ASN A 59 5.28 19.58 -0.50
C ASN A 59 3.94 18.94 -0.91
N PHE A 60 2.93 19.78 -1.18
CA PHE A 60 1.62 19.28 -1.61
C PHE A 60 1.64 18.76 -3.04
N THR A 61 2.18 19.54 -3.99
CA THR A 61 2.20 19.15 -5.41
C THR A 61 3.14 17.97 -5.68
N GLY A 62 4.21 17.84 -4.89
CA GLY A 62 5.15 16.71 -4.94
C GLY A 62 4.73 15.50 -4.13
N PHE A 63 3.58 15.55 -3.44
CA PHE A 63 3.09 14.40 -2.69
C PHE A 63 2.72 13.25 -3.62
N ALA A 64 3.55 12.20 -3.64
CA ALA A 64 3.47 11.12 -4.60
C ALA A 64 2.07 10.51 -4.77
N PRO A 65 1.30 10.24 -3.69
CA PRO A 65 -0.04 9.68 -3.84
C PRO A 65 -1.03 10.61 -4.56
N LEU A 66 -0.82 11.92 -4.58
CA LEU A 66 -1.75 12.87 -5.17
C LEU A 66 -1.95 12.61 -6.67
N GLY A 67 -0.86 12.60 -7.43
CA GLY A 67 -0.90 12.33 -8.87
C GLY A 67 -1.36 10.91 -9.19
N LEU A 68 -0.88 9.92 -8.41
CA LEU A 68 -1.23 8.52 -8.60
C LEU A 68 -2.74 8.27 -8.41
N VAL A 69 -3.35 8.84 -7.37
CA VAL A 69 -4.80 8.72 -7.09
C VAL A 69 -5.61 9.34 -8.21
N ILE A 70 -5.27 10.57 -8.64
CA ILE A 70 -6.00 11.26 -9.71
C ILE A 70 -5.98 10.44 -11.01
N VAL A 71 -4.78 10.00 -11.44
CA VAL A 71 -4.61 9.22 -12.67
C VAL A 71 -5.35 7.89 -12.62
N ALA A 72 -5.28 7.18 -11.49
CA ALA A 72 -5.99 5.91 -11.33
C ALA A 72 -7.52 6.10 -11.35
N MET A 73 -8.02 7.16 -10.72
CA MET A 73 -9.46 7.45 -10.66
C MET A 73 -10.06 7.82 -12.01
N PHE A 74 -9.28 8.31 -12.97
CA PHE A 74 -9.79 8.55 -14.32
C PHE A 74 -10.31 7.27 -14.99
N GLY A 75 -9.49 6.21 -15.02
CA GLY A 75 -9.91 4.95 -15.63
C GLY A 75 -11.06 4.27 -14.90
N ILE A 76 -11.00 4.26 -13.56
CA ILE A 76 -12.06 3.70 -12.72
C ILE A 76 -13.37 4.47 -12.93
N GLY A 77 -13.30 5.80 -12.97
CA GLY A 77 -14.47 6.66 -13.14
C GLY A 77 -15.19 6.39 -14.45
N VAL A 78 -14.48 6.30 -15.56
CA VAL A 78 -15.07 5.95 -16.85
C VAL A 78 -15.68 4.54 -16.80
N ALA A 79 -15.02 3.57 -16.20
CA ALA A 79 -15.52 2.20 -16.08
C ALA A 79 -16.76 2.09 -15.16
N GLN A 80 -16.84 2.89 -14.09
CA GLN A 80 -18.01 2.96 -13.23
C GLN A 80 -19.17 3.69 -13.91
N HIS A 81 -18.92 4.87 -14.46
CA HIS A 81 -19.94 5.70 -15.10
C HIS A 81 -20.55 5.03 -16.33
N SER A 82 -19.74 4.31 -17.13
CA SER A 82 -20.23 3.51 -18.26
C SER A 82 -21.13 2.33 -17.84
N GLY A 83 -21.09 1.91 -16.55
CA GLY A 83 -21.76 0.71 -16.05
C GLY A 83 -20.99 -0.60 -16.34
N PHE A 84 -19.75 -0.52 -16.82
CA PHE A 84 -18.93 -1.71 -17.09
C PHE A 84 -18.66 -2.52 -15.84
N ILE A 85 -18.29 -1.85 -14.73
CA ILE A 85 -18.04 -2.51 -13.44
C ILE A 85 -19.32 -3.22 -12.94
N ASP A 86 -20.48 -2.57 -13.01
CA ASP A 86 -21.78 -3.17 -12.65
C ASP A 86 -22.08 -4.39 -13.52
N ALA A 87 -21.81 -4.32 -14.82
CA ALA A 87 -22.01 -5.45 -15.74
C ALA A 87 -21.09 -6.62 -15.39
N CYS A 88 -19.83 -6.37 -15.06
CA CYS A 88 -18.89 -7.39 -14.61
C CYS A 88 -19.36 -8.06 -13.32
N ILE A 89 -19.83 -7.27 -12.33
CA ILE A 89 -20.39 -7.79 -11.09
C ILE A 89 -21.62 -8.65 -11.37
N ARG A 90 -22.61 -8.12 -12.13
CA ARG A 90 -23.84 -8.86 -12.50
C ARG A 90 -23.54 -10.17 -13.26
N ARG A 91 -22.50 -10.21 -14.09
CA ARG A 91 -22.09 -11.44 -14.77
C ARG A 91 -21.38 -12.41 -13.84
N GLY A 92 -20.53 -11.90 -12.96
CA GLY A 92 -19.79 -12.71 -11.98
C GLY A 92 -20.70 -13.35 -10.93
N VAL A 93 -21.77 -12.64 -10.55
CA VAL A 93 -22.70 -13.04 -9.47
C VAL A 93 -23.98 -13.67 -10.07
N ARG A 94 -23.83 -14.64 -10.95
CA ARG A 94 -24.97 -15.34 -11.63
C ARG A 94 -25.87 -16.17 -10.70
N ARG A 95 -25.44 -16.46 -9.48
CA ARG A 95 -26.21 -17.15 -8.41
C ARG A 95 -25.89 -16.45 -7.10
N PRO A 96 -26.78 -16.47 -6.09
CA PRO A 96 -26.42 -16.05 -4.74
C PRO A 96 -25.20 -16.87 -4.34
N ARG A 97 -24.01 -16.31 -4.56
CA ARG A 97 -22.77 -16.93 -4.14
C ARG A 97 -22.74 -16.87 -2.62
N ASP A 98 -22.28 -17.95 -2.02
CA ASP A 98 -21.95 -17.99 -0.62
C ASP A 98 -21.17 -16.69 -0.25
N PRO A 99 -21.67 -15.84 0.66
CA PRO A 99 -21.02 -14.60 1.06
C PRO A 99 -19.52 -14.80 1.40
N TRP A 100 -19.19 -15.98 1.88
CA TRP A 100 -17.84 -16.37 2.26
C TRP A 100 -16.86 -16.43 1.07
N ARG A 101 -17.35 -16.80 -0.11
CA ARG A 101 -16.55 -16.81 -1.35
C ARG A 101 -16.22 -15.39 -1.82
N ILE A 102 -17.11 -14.43 -1.57
CA ILE A 102 -16.86 -13.01 -1.90
C ILE A 102 -15.80 -12.44 -0.97
N ILE A 103 -15.85 -12.79 0.33
CA ILE A 103 -14.79 -12.37 1.27
C ILE A 103 -13.44 -12.90 0.81
N LEU A 104 -13.35 -14.21 0.49
CA LEU A 104 -12.11 -14.82 0.00
C LEU A 104 -11.63 -14.16 -1.30
N LEU A 105 -12.55 -13.88 -2.23
CA LEU A 105 -12.23 -13.21 -3.49
C LEU A 105 -11.59 -11.83 -3.24
N VAL A 106 -12.20 -11.02 -2.36
CA VAL A 106 -11.67 -9.69 -2.02
C VAL A 106 -10.28 -9.80 -1.37
N ILE A 107 -10.07 -10.78 -0.48
CA ILE A 107 -8.77 -11.02 0.17
C ILE A 107 -7.72 -11.40 -0.87
N VAL A 108 -8.01 -12.35 -1.76
CA VAL A 108 -7.08 -12.79 -2.80
C VAL A 108 -6.76 -11.63 -3.75
N LEU A 109 -7.76 -10.87 -4.18
CA LEU A 109 -7.53 -9.69 -5.02
C LEU A 109 -6.70 -8.62 -4.29
N GLY A 110 -6.90 -8.44 -2.99
CA GLY A 110 -6.12 -7.49 -2.17
C GLY A 110 -4.65 -7.90 -2.08
N LEU A 111 -4.38 -9.17 -1.77
CA LEU A 111 -3.02 -9.70 -1.71
C LEU A 111 -2.33 -9.63 -3.08
N LEU A 112 -3.01 -10.05 -4.15
CA LEU A 112 -2.46 -10.00 -5.51
C LEU A 112 -2.29 -8.58 -6.06
N SER A 113 -3.05 -7.60 -5.57
CA SER A 113 -2.92 -6.22 -6.04
C SER A 113 -1.55 -5.61 -5.72
N ASN A 114 -0.85 -6.13 -4.72
CA ASN A 114 0.49 -5.70 -4.33
C ASN A 114 1.56 -5.99 -5.41
N ILE A 115 1.28 -6.87 -6.38
CA ILE A 115 2.14 -7.07 -7.57
C ILE A 115 2.31 -5.73 -8.32
N VAL A 116 1.27 -4.90 -8.32
CA VAL A 116 1.21 -3.61 -9.01
C VAL A 116 1.45 -2.44 -8.05
N GLY A 117 2.03 -2.69 -6.88
CA GLY A 117 2.24 -1.68 -5.84
C GLY A 117 0.93 -1.16 -5.26
N ASP A 118 0.80 0.17 -5.17
CA ASP A 118 -0.29 0.82 -4.42
C ASP A 118 -1.66 0.85 -5.11
N ALA A 119 -1.78 0.29 -6.33
CA ALA A 119 -3.03 0.32 -7.11
C ALA A 119 -4.21 -0.33 -6.36
N GLY A 120 -3.94 -1.31 -5.50
CA GLY A 120 -4.96 -1.99 -4.69
C GLY A 120 -5.76 -1.05 -3.80
N TYR A 121 -5.11 -0.07 -3.18
CA TYR A 121 -5.80 0.91 -2.32
C TYR A 121 -6.83 1.75 -3.08
N ILE A 122 -6.57 2.02 -4.34
CA ILE A 122 -7.39 2.94 -5.12
C ILE A 122 -8.50 2.17 -5.84
N ILE A 123 -8.16 1.05 -6.46
CA ILE A 123 -9.06 0.29 -7.34
C ILE A 123 -9.94 -0.67 -6.55
N LEU A 124 -9.37 -1.40 -5.60
CA LEU A 124 -10.07 -2.53 -4.98
C LEU A 124 -11.07 -2.08 -3.91
N LEU A 125 -10.79 -1.01 -3.15
CA LEU A 125 -11.64 -0.63 -2.03
C LEU A 125 -13.09 -0.32 -2.43
N PRO A 126 -13.37 0.53 -3.43
CA PRO A 126 -14.75 0.80 -3.84
C PRO A 126 -15.41 -0.44 -4.47
N ILE A 127 -14.65 -1.27 -5.18
CA ILE A 127 -15.15 -2.52 -5.75
C ILE A 127 -15.53 -3.50 -4.63
N ALA A 128 -14.71 -3.62 -3.60
CA ALA A 128 -14.97 -4.50 -2.46
C ALA A 128 -16.23 -4.09 -1.68
N ALA A 129 -16.46 -2.77 -1.50
CA ALA A 129 -17.69 -2.26 -0.91
C ALA A 129 -18.92 -2.73 -1.69
N THR A 130 -18.91 -2.54 -3.01
CA THR A 130 -20.01 -2.95 -3.91
C THR A 130 -20.19 -4.47 -3.93
N LEU A 131 -19.08 -5.25 -3.91
CA LEU A 131 -19.14 -6.72 -3.87
C LEU A 131 -19.78 -7.21 -2.56
N PHE A 132 -19.42 -6.65 -1.40
CA PHE A 132 -20.02 -7.02 -0.13
C PHE A 132 -21.51 -6.65 -0.10
N GLN A 133 -21.85 -5.45 -0.52
CA GLN A 133 -23.24 -5.02 -0.64
C GLN A 133 -24.06 -5.95 -1.53
N SER A 134 -23.47 -6.46 -2.63
CA SER A 134 -24.13 -7.36 -3.57
C SER A 134 -24.57 -8.70 -2.99
N VAL A 135 -24.01 -9.10 -1.87
CA VAL A 135 -24.33 -10.37 -1.15
C VAL A 135 -24.93 -10.11 0.24
N GLY A 136 -25.39 -8.87 0.50
CA GLY A 136 -26.03 -8.50 1.76
C GLY A 136 -25.08 -8.29 2.93
N LEU A 137 -23.78 -8.19 2.69
CA LEU A 137 -22.77 -7.87 3.71
C LEU A 137 -22.60 -6.34 3.81
N HIS A 138 -22.16 -5.88 4.98
CA HIS A 138 -21.93 -4.46 5.23
C HIS A 138 -20.79 -3.91 4.34
N PRO A 139 -21.01 -2.83 3.54
CA PRO A 139 -20.00 -2.31 2.60
C PRO A 139 -18.69 -1.89 3.26
N ILE A 140 -18.74 -1.30 4.46
CA ILE A 140 -17.54 -0.97 5.26
C ILE A 140 -16.73 -2.24 5.54
N GLY A 141 -17.38 -3.39 5.76
CA GLY A 141 -16.69 -4.68 5.88
C GLY A 141 -15.87 -5.02 4.66
N GLY A 142 -16.38 -4.73 3.44
CA GLY A 142 -15.64 -4.88 2.19
C GLY A 142 -14.44 -3.94 2.10
N ILE A 143 -14.61 -2.66 2.43
CA ILE A 143 -13.54 -1.66 2.45
C ILE A 143 -12.42 -2.09 3.40
N ILE A 144 -12.77 -2.44 4.65
CA ILE A 144 -11.78 -2.85 5.66
C ILE A 144 -11.05 -4.15 5.25
N THR A 145 -11.79 -5.14 4.74
CA THR A 145 -11.19 -6.41 4.29
C THR A 145 -10.20 -6.17 3.15
N ALA A 146 -10.57 -5.37 2.15
CA ALA A 146 -9.68 -4.99 1.05
C ALA A 146 -8.48 -4.19 1.56
N TYR A 147 -8.72 -3.17 2.37
CA TYR A 147 -7.68 -2.33 2.95
C TYR A 147 -6.64 -3.15 3.73
N VAL A 148 -7.08 -4.02 4.63
CA VAL A 148 -6.17 -4.89 5.40
C VAL A 148 -5.43 -5.87 4.48
N SER A 149 -6.09 -6.43 3.48
CA SER A 149 -5.45 -7.36 2.54
C SER A 149 -4.34 -6.70 1.73
N VAL A 150 -4.55 -5.45 1.30
CA VAL A 150 -3.52 -4.66 0.61
C VAL A 150 -2.44 -4.22 1.58
N SER A 151 -2.81 -3.66 2.73
CA SER A 151 -1.88 -3.05 3.69
C SER A 151 -1.00 -4.08 4.40
N CYS A 152 -1.62 -5.04 5.09
CA CYS A 152 -0.87 -6.08 5.82
C CYS A 152 -0.27 -7.12 4.87
N GLY A 153 -0.87 -7.30 3.67
CA GLY A 153 -0.36 -8.19 2.65
C GLY A 153 0.73 -7.59 1.76
N TYR A 154 1.20 -6.38 2.03
CA TYR A 154 2.07 -5.60 1.15
C TYR A 154 3.35 -6.33 0.72
N SER A 155 3.95 -7.09 1.62
CA SER A 155 5.12 -7.93 1.34
C SER A 155 4.80 -9.41 1.12
N ALA A 156 3.55 -9.84 1.21
CA ALA A 156 3.17 -11.24 1.01
C ALA A 156 2.66 -11.44 -0.42
N ASN A 157 3.46 -12.02 -1.29
CA ASN A 157 3.17 -12.13 -2.72
C ASN A 157 3.39 -13.54 -3.26
N VAL A 158 2.46 -13.98 -4.11
CA VAL A 158 2.59 -15.24 -4.91
C VAL A 158 3.50 -15.01 -6.12
N PHE A 159 3.56 -13.79 -6.63
CA PHE A 159 4.41 -13.38 -7.73
C PHE A 159 5.33 -12.25 -7.27
N LEU A 160 6.41 -12.02 -8.01
CA LEU A 160 7.27 -10.86 -7.75
C LEU A 160 6.46 -9.56 -7.84
N SER A 161 6.59 -8.73 -6.84
CA SER A 161 6.02 -7.37 -6.82
C SER A 161 7.04 -6.35 -7.32
N THR A 162 6.59 -5.15 -7.57
CA THR A 162 7.49 -4.02 -7.89
C THR A 162 8.41 -3.66 -6.73
N LEU A 163 8.03 -4.02 -5.51
CA LEU A 163 8.80 -3.77 -4.30
C LEU A 163 10.03 -4.71 -4.18
N ASP A 164 9.90 -5.97 -4.63
CA ASP A 164 10.94 -6.98 -4.43
C ASP A 164 12.31 -6.59 -5.01
N PRO A 165 12.42 -6.19 -6.29
CA PRO A 165 13.70 -5.78 -6.84
C PRO A 165 14.21 -4.46 -6.24
N MET A 166 13.32 -3.56 -5.80
CA MET A 166 13.72 -2.29 -5.17
C MET A 166 14.36 -2.52 -3.79
N ILE A 167 13.72 -3.34 -2.95
CA ILE A 167 14.26 -3.68 -1.62
C ILE A 167 15.54 -4.51 -1.77
N ALA A 168 15.56 -5.48 -2.69
CA ALA A 168 16.72 -6.32 -2.92
C ALA A 168 17.94 -5.51 -3.38
N SER A 169 17.77 -4.54 -4.29
CA SER A 169 18.87 -3.71 -4.76
C SER A 169 19.50 -2.87 -3.63
N VAL A 170 18.67 -2.37 -2.72
CA VAL A 170 19.15 -1.60 -1.55
C VAL A 170 19.83 -2.53 -0.54
N THR A 171 19.30 -3.74 -0.33
CA THR A 171 19.95 -4.75 0.53
C THR A 171 21.30 -5.16 -0.04
N GLN A 172 21.38 -5.35 -1.37
CA GLN A 172 22.64 -5.66 -2.06
C GLN A 172 23.65 -4.53 -1.87
N GLU A 173 23.26 -3.29 -2.08
CA GLU A 173 24.17 -2.14 -1.88
C GLU A 173 24.68 -2.06 -0.43
N ALA A 174 23.83 -2.34 0.55
CA ALA A 174 24.23 -2.39 1.96
C ALA A 174 25.18 -3.58 2.25
N ALA A 175 24.96 -4.74 1.62
CA ALA A 175 25.78 -5.93 1.76
C ALA A 175 27.16 -5.77 1.07
N ASP A 176 27.22 -5.14 -0.12
CA ASP A 176 28.44 -4.89 -0.87
C ASP A 176 29.47 -4.09 -0.06
N ARG A 177 28.99 -3.16 0.76
CA ARG A 177 29.87 -2.39 1.69
C ARG A 177 30.55 -3.26 2.74
N MET A 178 30.02 -4.45 3.01
CA MET A 178 30.56 -5.43 3.95
C MET A 178 31.31 -6.56 3.23
N ASN A 179 31.49 -6.48 1.91
CA ASN A 179 32.07 -7.54 1.07
C ASN A 179 31.35 -8.90 1.22
N ILE A 180 30.03 -8.88 1.44
CA ILE A 180 29.21 -10.09 1.51
C ILE A 180 28.96 -10.61 0.08
N PRO A 181 29.12 -11.91 -0.20
CA PRO A 181 28.93 -12.46 -1.54
C PRO A 181 27.53 -12.17 -2.11
N PRO A 182 27.41 -11.82 -3.42
CA PRO A 182 26.15 -11.35 -4.03
C PRO A 182 25.03 -12.39 -4.12
N GLY A 183 25.24 -13.65 -3.75
CA GLY A 183 24.25 -14.73 -3.90
C GLY A 183 23.06 -14.69 -2.93
N GLN A 184 23.07 -13.83 -1.91
CA GLN A 184 22.05 -13.82 -0.85
C GLN A 184 21.08 -12.63 -0.88
N THR A 185 21.11 -11.81 -1.92
CA THR A 185 20.41 -10.51 -1.93
C THR A 185 19.60 -10.23 -3.20
N GLY A 186 19.33 -11.23 -4.02
CA GLY A 186 18.55 -11.07 -5.25
C GLY A 186 17.06 -10.77 -5.03
N PRO A 187 16.33 -10.38 -6.09
CA PRO A 187 14.88 -10.10 -6.01
C PRO A 187 14.05 -11.28 -5.49
N LEU A 188 14.57 -12.50 -5.60
CA LEU A 188 13.91 -13.74 -5.17
C LEU A 188 14.40 -14.24 -3.81
N CYS A 189 15.27 -13.52 -3.11
CA CYS A 189 15.90 -13.97 -1.86
C CYS A 189 14.90 -14.30 -0.72
N ASN A 190 13.69 -13.76 -0.76
CA ASN A 190 12.65 -14.06 0.23
C ASN A 190 11.43 -14.78 -0.38
N TYR A 191 11.50 -15.23 -1.64
CA TYR A 191 10.31 -15.66 -2.39
C TYR A 191 9.56 -16.82 -1.74
N TYR A 192 10.26 -17.89 -1.28
CA TYR A 192 9.58 -19.05 -0.69
C TYR A 192 8.83 -18.70 0.59
N PHE A 193 9.46 -17.92 1.46
CA PHE A 193 8.83 -17.45 2.69
C PHE A 193 7.60 -16.57 2.42
N LEU A 194 7.71 -15.62 1.48
CA LEU A 194 6.62 -14.71 1.13
C LEU A 194 5.46 -15.42 0.44
N PHE A 195 5.76 -16.43 -0.38
CA PHE A 195 4.75 -17.29 -1.00
C PHE A 195 3.90 -18.01 0.07
N VAL A 196 4.53 -18.68 1.02
CA VAL A 196 3.82 -19.38 2.12
C VAL A 196 3.08 -18.37 3.00
N SER A 197 3.69 -17.22 3.27
CA SER A 197 3.09 -16.13 4.05
C SER A 197 1.77 -15.65 3.45
N THR A 198 1.64 -15.63 2.12
CA THR A 198 0.41 -15.20 1.44
C THR A 198 -0.80 -16.05 1.86
N PHE A 199 -0.63 -17.36 1.97
CA PHE A 199 -1.70 -18.26 2.41
C PHE A 199 -2.02 -18.09 3.90
N LEU A 200 -1.00 -17.90 4.73
CA LEU A 200 -1.19 -17.63 6.16
C LEU A 200 -1.98 -16.34 6.37
N LEU A 201 -1.61 -15.26 5.68
CA LEU A 201 -2.30 -13.97 5.78
C LEU A 201 -3.74 -14.07 5.25
N ALA A 202 -3.95 -14.72 4.10
CA ALA A 202 -5.29 -14.96 3.56
C ALA A 202 -6.19 -15.67 4.58
N PHE A 203 -5.68 -16.71 5.24
CA PHE A 203 -6.39 -17.46 6.27
C PHE A 203 -6.75 -16.57 7.48
N ILE A 204 -5.79 -15.82 8.00
CA ILE A 204 -5.99 -14.95 9.17
C ILE A 204 -7.02 -13.86 8.85
N ILE A 205 -6.84 -13.16 7.72
CA ILE A 205 -7.74 -12.07 7.31
C ILE A 205 -9.16 -12.61 7.13
N TYR A 206 -9.32 -13.77 6.48
CA TYR A 206 -10.62 -14.42 6.30
C TYR A 206 -11.31 -14.71 7.64
N HIS A 207 -10.59 -15.30 8.59
CA HIS A 207 -11.17 -15.68 9.88
C HIS A 207 -11.54 -14.46 10.74
N ILE A 208 -10.70 -13.42 10.77
CA ILE A 208 -11.00 -12.19 11.51
C ILE A 208 -12.16 -11.45 10.86
N THR A 209 -12.20 -11.35 9.53
CA THR A 209 -13.32 -10.72 8.82
C THR A 209 -14.63 -11.41 9.16
N ARG A 210 -14.66 -12.75 9.06
CA ARG A 210 -15.85 -13.54 9.28
C ARG A 210 -16.32 -13.53 10.73
N ARG A 211 -15.41 -13.72 11.69
CA ARG A 211 -15.75 -13.96 13.11
C ARG A 211 -15.73 -12.70 13.98
N SER A 212 -15.04 -11.66 13.54
CA SER A 212 -14.88 -10.44 14.34
C SER A 212 -15.46 -9.21 13.63
N LEU A 213 -15.04 -8.90 12.40
CA LEU A 213 -15.40 -7.66 11.73
C LEU A 213 -16.89 -7.62 11.37
N LEU A 214 -17.38 -8.60 10.63
CA LEU A 214 -18.78 -8.62 10.15
C LEU A 214 -19.82 -8.68 11.28
N PRO A 215 -19.66 -9.54 12.32
CA PRO A 215 -20.57 -9.50 13.46
C PRO A 215 -20.59 -8.16 14.19
N HIS A 216 -19.45 -7.44 14.19
CA HIS A 216 -19.35 -6.14 14.86
C HIS A 216 -19.99 -4.99 14.06
N LEU A 217 -19.97 -5.08 12.73
CA LEU A 217 -20.62 -4.12 11.84
C LEU A 217 -22.13 -4.32 11.74
N GLY A 218 -22.59 -5.55 11.95
CA GLY A 218 -24.00 -5.90 11.78
C GLY A 218 -24.48 -5.85 10.33
N MET A 219 -25.81 -5.83 10.17
CA MET A 219 -26.45 -5.70 8.85
C MET A 219 -26.44 -4.23 8.42
N TYR A 220 -26.18 -3.98 7.15
CA TYR A 220 -26.25 -2.63 6.60
C TYR A 220 -27.73 -2.21 6.43
N ALA A 221 -28.12 -1.14 7.11
CA ALA A 221 -29.48 -0.62 7.12
C ALA A 221 -29.73 0.47 6.06
N GLY A 222 -28.74 0.83 5.24
CA GLY A 222 -28.87 1.81 4.18
C GLY A 222 -29.58 1.26 2.94
N ASP A 223 -29.98 2.15 2.04
CA ASP A 223 -30.62 1.76 0.78
C ASP A 223 -29.71 0.81 -0.01
N ILE A 224 -30.15 -0.43 -0.08
CA ILE A 224 -29.51 -1.41 -0.95
C ILE A 224 -29.97 -1.07 -2.37
N HIS A 225 -29.26 -0.18 -3.06
CA HIS A 225 -29.47 0.07 -4.50
C HIS A 225 -29.08 -1.14 -5.36
N PHE A 226 -29.24 -2.32 -4.82
CA PHE A 226 -29.11 -3.55 -5.55
C PHE A 226 -30.47 -3.89 -6.17
N ASN A 227 -30.79 -3.21 -7.27
CA ASN A 227 -31.85 -3.65 -8.16
C ASN A 227 -31.56 -5.11 -8.52
N GLY A 228 -32.26 -6.05 -7.88
CA GLY A 228 -32.02 -7.48 -7.92
C GLY A 228 -31.55 -7.95 -9.29
N TYR A 229 -30.73 -8.96 -9.30
CA TYR A 229 -30.01 -9.57 -10.43
C TYR A 229 -30.72 -9.52 -11.79
N LYS A 230 -30.95 -8.31 -12.36
CA LYS A 230 -31.36 -8.19 -13.76
C LYS A 230 -30.25 -8.78 -14.60
N GLN A 231 -30.55 -9.89 -15.26
CA GLN A 231 -29.62 -10.50 -16.21
C GLN A 231 -29.21 -9.46 -17.25
N LEU A 232 -27.94 -9.48 -17.65
CA LEU A 232 -27.45 -8.62 -18.71
C LEU A 232 -28.30 -8.81 -19.96
N SER A 233 -28.79 -7.72 -20.53
CA SER A 233 -29.46 -7.71 -21.84
C SER A 233 -28.51 -8.25 -22.91
N ARG A 234 -29.08 -8.69 -24.04
CA ARG A 234 -28.24 -9.15 -25.20
C ARG A 234 -27.27 -8.07 -25.65
N LYS A 235 -27.68 -6.78 -25.59
CA LYS A 235 -26.84 -5.63 -25.95
C LYS A 235 -25.70 -5.45 -24.94
N GLU A 236 -25.97 -5.44 -23.65
CA GLU A 236 -24.94 -5.37 -22.58
C GLU A 236 -23.95 -6.52 -22.64
N ARG A 237 -24.43 -7.73 -22.93
CA ARG A 237 -23.54 -8.90 -23.06
C ARG A 237 -22.60 -8.77 -24.27
N ARG A 238 -23.06 -8.26 -25.42
CA ARG A 238 -22.20 -7.98 -26.58
C ARG A 238 -21.22 -6.87 -26.29
N ALA A 239 -21.68 -5.79 -25.67
CA ALA A 239 -20.84 -4.67 -25.23
C ALA A 239 -19.72 -5.15 -24.29
N MET A 240 -20.03 -6.03 -23.36
CA MET A 240 -19.02 -6.59 -22.44
C MET A 240 -18.00 -7.48 -23.17
N LEU A 241 -18.43 -8.28 -24.15
CA LEU A 241 -17.48 -9.06 -24.98
C LEU A 241 -16.55 -8.15 -25.77
N GLY A 242 -17.07 -7.05 -26.35
CA GLY A 242 -16.27 -6.03 -27.01
C GLY A 242 -15.26 -5.34 -26.07
N ALA A 243 -15.69 -5.00 -24.86
CA ALA A 243 -14.81 -4.41 -23.83
C ALA A 243 -13.70 -5.37 -23.40
N VAL A 244 -14.03 -6.65 -23.17
CA VAL A 244 -13.04 -7.68 -22.83
C VAL A 244 -12.05 -7.90 -23.98
N PHE A 245 -12.54 -7.95 -25.24
CA PHE A 245 -11.67 -8.07 -26.41
C PHE A 245 -10.72 -6.87 -26.53
N ALA A 246 -11.21 -5.63 -26.35
CA ALA A 246 -10.39 -4.43 -26.36
C ALA A 246 -9.34 -4.46 -25.24
N GLY A 247 -9.71 -4.92 -24.05
CA GLY A 247 -8.77 -5.10 -22.92
C GLY A 247 -7.69 -6.15 -23.22
N LEU A 248 -8.06 -7.29 -23.79
CA LEU A 248 -7.09 -8.33 -24.19
C LEU A 248 -6.13 -7.84 -25.28
N LEU A 249 -6.67 -7.13 -26.28
CA LEU A 249 -5.84 -6.51 -27.35
C LEU A 249 -4.88 -5.49 -26.74
N TYR A 250 -5.36 -4.63 -25.84
CA TYR A 250 -4.53 -3.66 -25.15
C TYR A 250 -3.40 -4.35 -24.36
N ILE A 251 -3.73 -5.37 -23.58
CA ILE A 251 -2.73 -6.16 -22.82
C ILE A 251 -1.70 -6.78 -23.78
N ALA A 252 -2.16 -7.36 -24.90
CA ALA A 252 -1.26 -7.95 -25.90
C ALA A 252 -0.29 -6.90 -26.49
N ILE A 253 -0.77 -5.68 -26.79
CA ILE A 253 0.06 -4.57 -27.25
C ILE A 253 1.11 -4.18 -26.20
N ILE A 254 0.71 -4.04 -24.94
CA ILE A 254 1.63 -3.68 -23.85
C ILE A 254 2.69 -4.78 -23.63
N LEU A 255 2.27 -6.04 -23.63
CA LEU A 255 3.21 -7.16 -23.51
C LEU A 255 4.18 -7.21 -24.69
N TRP A 256 3.69 -7.01 -25.91
CA TRP A 256 4.53 -6.94 -27.09
C TRP A 256 5.52 -5.77 -27.05
N ALA A 257 5.06 -4.57 -26.66
CA ALA A 257 5.90 -3.39 -26.47
C ALA A 257 6.90 -3.53 -25.31
N THR A 258 6.68 -4.48 -24.39
CA THR A 258 7.58 -4.73 -23.24
C THR A 258 8.56 -5.85 -23.54
N PHE A 259 8.11 -6.97 -24.13
CA PHE A 259 8.89 -8.20 -24.23
C PHE A 259 9.52 -8.45 -25.60
N SER A 260 9.17 -7.67 -26.65
CA SER A 260 9.84 -7.77 -27.94
C SER A 260 11.33 -7.35 -27.85
N SER A 261 12.13 -7.77 -28.82
CA SER A 261 13.57 -7.46 -28.89
C SER A 261 13.87 -5.95 -28.93
N TRP A 262 12.92 -5.16 -29.46
CA TRP A 262 12.96 -3.69 -29.54
C TRP A 262 11.91 -3.03 -28.65
N GLY A 263 11.53 -3.68 -27.55
CA GLY A 263 10.48 -3.25 -26.65
C GLY A 263 10.72 -1.85 -26.07
N ILE A 264 9.91 -0.88 -26.51
CA ILE A 264 10.02 0.54 -26.13
C ILE A 264 9.68 0.79 -24.65
N LEU A 265 9.01 -0.17 -24.01
CA LEU A 265 8.65 -0.07 -22.59
C LEU A 265 9.70 -0.69 -21.65
N ARG A 266 10.82 -1.18 -22.19
CA ARG A 266 11.99 -1.58 -21.41
C ARG A 266 12.85 -0.36 -21.05
N SER A 267 13.70 -0.54 -20.05
CA SER A 267 14.77 0.42 -19.75
C SER A 267 15.80 0.42 -20.89
N VAL A 268 16.54 1.52 -21.04
CA VAL A 268 17.61 1.67 -22.04
C VAL A 268 18.63 0.53 -21.96
N ASN A 269 18.85 -0.04 -20.79
CA ASN A 269 19.75 -1.17 -20.55
C ASN A 269 19.08 -2.54 -20.76
N GLY A 270 17.88 -2.59 -21.35
CA GLY A 270 17.13 -3.82 -21.62
C GLY A 270 16.48 -4.48 -20.39
N GLY A 271 16.69 -3.96 -19.18
CA GLY A 271 16.12 -4.47 -17.96
C GLY A 271 14.65 -4.07 -17.75
N LEU A 272 13.93 -4.83 -16.92
CA LEU A 272 12.56 -4.47 -16.50
C LEU A 272 12.55 -3.57 -15.25
N ILE A 273 13.57 -3.65 -14.41
CA ILE A 273 13.71 -2.83 -13.21
C ILE A 273 13.87 -1.36 -13.62
N ARG A 274 13.05 -0.46 -13.03
CA ARG A 274 12.98 0.97 -13.39
C ARG A 274 12.65 1.23 -14.87
N SER A 275 12.02 0.27 -15.55
CA SER A 275 11.56 0.46 -16.92
C SER A 275 10.33 1.39 -16.98
N PRO A 276 10.08 2.05 -18.14
CA PRO A 276 8.84 2.78 -18.38
C PRO A 276 7.58 1.95 -18.11
N PHE A 277 7.64 0.63 -18.34
CA PHE A 277 6.56 -0.30 -18.01
C PHE A 277 6.26 -0.31 -16.50
N ILE A 278 7.27 -0.50 -15.66
CA ILE A 278 7.10 -0.57 -14.19
C ILE A 278 6.71 0.81 -13.63
N VAL A 279 7.39 1.87 -14.05
CA VAL A 279 7.10 3.24 -13.57
C VAL A 279 5.70 3.68 -13.98
N GLY A 280 5.28 3.34 -15.23
CA GLY A 280 3.99 3.72 -15.79
C GLY A 280 2.85 2.72 -15.50
N ILE A 281 3.07 1.65 -14.73
CA ILE A 281 2.12 0.54 -14.62
C ILE A 281 0.74 0.98 -14.11
N LEU A 282 0.67 1.92 -13.17
CA LEU A 282 -0.59 2.45 -12.66
C LEU A 282 -1.38 3.19 -13.74
N PHE A 283 -0.70 4.01 -14.56
CA PHE A 283 -1.31 4.67 -15.71
C PHE A 283 -1.79 3.64 -16.74
N LEU A 284 -0.96 2.66 -17.07
CA LEU A 284 -1.32 1.60 -18.02
C LEU A 284 -2.55 0.82 -17.58
N LEU A 285 -2.66 0.48 -16.31
CA LEU A 285 -3.85 -0.18 -15.75
C LEU A 285 -5.08 0.72 -15.77
N SER A 286 -4.94 1.96 -15.30
CA SER A 286 -6.04 2.93 -15.31
C SER A 286 -6.56 3.16 -16.71
N PHE A 287 -5.66 3.39 -17.68
CA PHE A 287 -6.02 3.57 -19.09
C PHE A 287 -6.70 2.33 -19.67
N GLY A 288 -6.18 1.13 -19.39
CA GLY A 288 -6.79 -0.14 -19.83
C GLY A 288 -8.21 -0.33 -19.29
N ILE A 289 -8.42 -0.07 -17.99
CA ILE A 289 -9.75 -0.14 -17.37
C ILE A 289 -10.68 0.91 -17.97
N GLY A 290 -10.19 2.14 -18.17
CA GLY A 290 -10.93 3.23 -18.80
C GLY A 290 -11.31 2.91 -20.26
N LEU A 291 -10.38 2.33 -21.04
CA LEU A 291 -10.62 1.88 -22.40
C LEU A 291 -11.73 0.82 -22.46
N MET A 292 -11.67 -0.18 -21.57
CA MET A 292 -12.74 -1.18 -21.48
C MET A 292 -14.07 -0.54 -21.10
N GLY A 293 -14.07 0.42 -20.18
CA GLY A 293 -15.23 1.21 -19.79
C GLY A 293 -15.80 2.02 -20.96
N MET A 294 -14.96 2.71 -21.74
CA MET A 294 -15.39 3.45 -22.93
C MET A 294 -16.02 2.53 -23.98
N VAL A 295 -15.35 1.45 -24.35
CA VAL A 295 -15.87 0.48 -25.32
C VAL A 295 -17.21 -0.07 -24.88
N TYR A 296 -17.33 -0.43 -23.59
CA TYR A 296 -18.61 -0.88 -23.04
C TYR A 296 -19.68 0.21 -23.09
N GLY A 297 -19.35 1.44 -22.69
CA GLY A 297 -20.26 2.58 -22.65
C GLY A 297 -20.88 2.88 -24.01
N PHE A 298 -20.05 2.99 -25.05
CA PHE A 298 -20.53 3.22 -26.43
C PHE A 298 -21.29 2.01 -26.98
N ALA A 299 -20.78 0.80 -26.82
CA ALA A 299 -21.43 -0.41 -27.33
C ALA A 299 -22.77 -0.73 -26.65
N SER A 300 -22.90 -0.43 -25.35
CA SER A 300 -24.15 -0.56 -24.61
C SER A 300 -25.15 0.56 -24.92
N GLY A 301 -24.66 1.69 -25.49
CA GLY A 301 -25.44 2.89 -25.78
C GLY A 301 -25.68 3.79 -24.57
N ARG A 302 -24.91 3.59 -23.50
CA ARG A 302 -24.93 4.47 -22.34
C ARG A 302 -24.14 5.75 -22.62
N TYR A 303 -23.03 5.64 -23.37
CA TYR A 303 -22.30 6.76 -23.93
C TYR A 303 -22.76 7.04 -25.35
N ARG A 304 -22.97 8.31 -25.69
CA ARG A 304 -23.38 8.78 -27.02
C ARG A 304 -22.43 9.85 -27.55
N THR A 305 -21.84 10.60 -26.65
CA THR A 305 -20.96 11.74 -26.94
C THR A 305 -19.65 11.61 -26.15
N ASP A 306 -18.66 12.40 -26.52
CA ASP A 306 -17.44 12.62 -25.76
C ASP A 306 -17.72 13.25 -24.38
N GLY A 307 -18.78 14.11 -24.30
CA GLY A 307 -19.25 14.68 -23.04
C GLY A 307 -19.56 13.62 -21.97
N ASP A 308 -20.15 12.48 -22.36
CA ASP A 308 -20.43 11.36 -21.46
C ASP A 308 -19.14 10.75 -20.88
N VAL A 309 -18.06 10.70 -21.68
CA VAL A 309 -16.74 10.24 -21.23
C VAL A 309 -16.13 11.23 -20.26
N ILE A 310 -16.22 12.54 -20.59
CA ILE A 310 -15.72 13.61 -19.70
C ILE A 310 -16.47 13.61 -18.37
N GLU A 311 -17.78 13.35 -18.40
CA GLU A 311 -18.54 13.19 -17.17
C GLU A 311 -18.06 11.99 -16.34
N GLY A 312 -17.75 10.87 -16.99
CA GLY A 312 -17.12 9.70 -16.36
C GLY A 312 -15.77 10.00 -15.72
N LEU A 313 -14.95 10.86 -16.33
CA LEU A 313 -13.69 11.34 -15.76
C LEU A 313 -13.91 12.30 -14.58
N THR A 314 -14.94 13.15 -14.65
CA THR A 314 -15.21 14.20 -13.67
C THR A 314 -15.89 13.68 -12.40
N GLN A 315 -16.77 12.69 -12.52
CA GLN A 315 -17.53 12.14 -11.39
C GLN A 315 -16.65 11.73 -10.19
N PRO A 316 -15.56 10.93 -10.38
CA PRO A 316 -14.70 10.57 -9.27
C PRO A 316 -13.99 11.77 -8.65
N MET A 317 -13.70 12.82 -9.42
CA MET A 317 -13.03 14.03 -8.91
C MET A 317 -13.86 14.75 -7.84
N LYS A 318 -15.19 14.69 -7.94
CA LYS A 318 -16.10 15.25 -6.93
C LYS A 318 -15.91 14.57 -5.56
N LEU A 319 -15.58 13.28 -5.55
CA LEU A 319 -15.31 12.52 -4.33
C LEU A 319 -13.94 12.84 -3.74
N LEU A 320 -12.98 13.27 -4.57
CA LEU A 320 -11.62 13.58 -4.13
C LEU A 320 -11.47 14.93 -3.43
N GLY A 321 -12.52 15.76 -3.36
CA GLY A 321 -12.43 17.06 -2.67
C GLY A 321 -11.98 16.94 -1.21
N VAL A 322 -12.55 16.00 -0.46
CA VAL A 322 -12.13 15.71 0.93
C VAL A 322 -10.71 15.15 0.97
N TYR A 323 -10.38 14.27 0.02
CA TYR A 323 -9.03 13.71 -0.11
C TYR A 323 -7.97 14.81 -0.30
N PHE A 324 -8.20 15.80 -1.17
CA PHE A 324 -7.25 16.90 -1.40
C PHE A 324 -6.95 17.69 -0.12
N VAL A 325 -7.99 17.98 0.68
CA VAL A 325 -7.80 18.68 1.96
C VAL A 325 -6.95 17.85 2.91
N ILE A 326 -7.25 16.55 3.04
CA ILE A 326 -6.48 15.67 3.94
C ILE A 326 -5.05 15.49 3.41
N ALA A 327 -4.87 15.30 2.10
CA ALA A 327 -3.56 15.14 1.46
C ALA A 327 -2.69 16.40 1.62
N PHE A 328 -3.28 17.59 1.62
CA PHE A 328 -2.54 18.83 1.89
C PHE A 328 -1.90 18.81 3.29
N PHE A 329 -2.67 18.52 4.33
CA PHE A 329 -2.13 18.46 5.69
C PHE A 329 -1.18 17.28 5.90
N ALA A 330 -1.47 16.13 5.30
CA ALA A 330 -0.61 14.97 5.35
C ALA A 330 0.76 15.26 4.72
N SER A 331 0.80 15.87 3.54
CA SER A 331 2.04 16.19 2.85
C SER A 331 2.93 17.15 3.65
N GLN A 332 2.34 18.13 4.35
CA GLN A 332 3.10 19.03 5.22
C GLN A 332 3.70 18.26 6.40
N MET A 333 2.93 17.38 7.03
CA MET A 333 3.41 16.57 8.15
C MET A 333 4.59 15.69 7.75
N PHE A 334 4.51 14.97 6.61
CA PHE A 334 5.62 14.14 6.11
C PHE A 334 6.86 14.97 5.81
N ALA A 335 6.70 16.08 5.10
CA ALA A 335 7.81 16.96 4.76
C ALA A 335 8.48 17.58 6.00
N CYS A 336 7.70 17.98 7.01
CA CYS A 336 8.24 18.48 8.28
C CYS A 336 9.01 17.39 9.04
N PHE A 337 8.51 16.15 9.04
CA PHE A 337 9.15 15.02 9.72
C PHE A 337 10.49 14.66 9.07
N GLU A 338 10.55 14.68 7.73
CA GLU A 338 11.77 14.46 6.95
C GLU A 338 12.79 15.60 7.15
N TYR A 339 12.36 16.87 7.04
CA TYR A 339 13.23 18.03 7.22
C TYR A 339 13.86 18.06 8.62
N SER A 340 13.10 17.72 9.65
CA SER A 340 13.59 17.72 11.03
C SER A 340 14.61 16.62 11.33
N HIS A 341 14.79 15.63 10.46
CA HIS A 341 15.61 14.42 10.65
C HIS A 341 15.20 13.55 11.85
N LEU A 342 14.00 13.76 12.39
CA LEU A 342 13.47 12.95 13.50
C LEU A 342 13.36 11.47 13.13
N ASP A 343 12.99 11.18 11.89
CA ASP A 343 12.92 9.83 11.32
C ASP A 343 14.26 9.09 11.43
N LYS A 344 15.33 9.72 10.99
CA LYS A 344 16.69 9.17 11.02
C LYS A 344 17.20 8.97 12.45
N CYS A 345 16.95 9.97 13.31
CA CYS A 345 17.36 9.88 14.70
C CYS A 345 16.68 8.72 15.43
N ILE A 346 15.38 8.50 15.24
CA ILE A 346 14.63 7.38 15.81
C ILE A 346 15.22 6.04 15.35
N ALA A 347 15.52 5.91 14.06
CA ALA A 347 16.06 4.66 13.52
C ALA A 347 17.47 4.35 14.05
N ILE A 348 18.37 5.34 14.13
CA ILE A 348 19.75 5.14 14.64
C ILE A 348 19.74 4.83 16.14
N LEU A 349 18.94 5.53 16.94
CA LEU A 349 18.80 5.25 18.37
C LEU A 349 18.30 3.82 18.60
N GLY A 350 17.32 3.38 17.81
CA GLY A 350 16.83 2.00 17.86
C GLY A 350 17.90 0.96 17.50
N ALA A 351 18.70 1.23 16.47
CA ALA A 351 19.81 0.36 16.08
C ALA A 351 20.86 0.22 17.19
N ASN A 352 21.21 1.35 17.83
CA ASN A 352 22.16 1.36 18.95
C ASN A 352 21.64 0.56 20.15
N LEU A 353 20.35 0.62 20.43
CA LEU A 353 19.74 -0.21 21.48
C LEU A 353 19.77 -1.70 21.14
N LEU A 354 19.49 -2.08 19.88
CA LEU A 354 19.55 -3.46 19.46
C LEU A 354 20.99 -4.02 19.51
N SER A 355 21.98 -3.26 19.03
CA SER A 355 23.37 -3.71 18.98
C SER A 355 24.01 -3.87 20.35
N SER A 356 23.52 -3.16 21.37
CA SER A 356 24.02 -3.30 22.75
C SER A 356 23.43 -4.51 23.48
N ALA A 357 22.43 -5.18 22.91
CA ALA A 357 21.80 -6.34 23.53
C ALA A 357 22.60 -7.63 23.29
N SER A 358 23.13 -8.26 24.33
CA SER A 358 23.83 -9.57 24.26
C SER A 358 22.83 -10.74 24.19
N LEU A 359 22.02 -10.77 23.09
CA LEU A 359 20.97 -11.78 22.87
C LEU A 359 21.36 -12.73 21.73
N SER A 360 20.73 -13.92 21.67
CA SER A 360 20.89 -14.81 20.51
C SER A 360 20.30 -14.19 19.24
N SER A 361 20.80 -14.59 18.07
CA SER A 361 20.38 -14.07 16.76
C SER A 361 18.86 -14.13 16.55
N LEU A 362 18.21 -15.18 17.08
CA LEU A 362 16.75 -15.32 16.99
C LEU A 362 16.00 -14.20 17.75
N TRP A 363 16.42 -13.91 18.99
CA TRP A 363 15.80 -12.84 19.77
C TRP A 363 16.05 -11.47 19.17
N ILE A 364 17.24 -11.25 18.61
CA ILE A 364 17.59 -10.02 17.90
C ILE A 364 16.67 -9.82 16.68
N LEU A 365 16.42 -10.88 15.90
CA LEU A 365 15.51 -10.83 14.77
C LEU A 365 14.06 -10.52 15.20
N ILE A 366 13.58 -11.14 16.29
CA ILE A 366 12.24 -10.83 16.83
C ILE A 366 12.17 -9.36 17.26
N LEU A 367 13.17 -8.88 17.99
CA LEU A 367 13.22 -7.48 18.42
C LEU A 367 13.31 -6.53 17.22
N PHE A 368 14.05 -6.91 16.17
CA PHE A 368 14.14 -6.13 14.94
C PHE A 368 12.80 -6.08 14.18
N ILE A 369 12.02 -7.18 14.14
CA ILE A 369 10.66 -7.18 13.62
C ILE A 369 9.78 -6.20 14.40
N LEU A 370 9.80 -6.27 15.73
CA LEU A 370 9.01 -5.40 16.60
C LEU A 370 9.45 -3.93 16.48
N PHE A 371 10.75 -3.68 16.40
CA PHE A 371 11.29 -2.34 16.17
C PHE A 371 10.85 -1.79 14.80
N THR A 372 10.94 -2.59 13.74
CA THR A 372 10.47 -2.20 12.41
C THR A 372 8.97 -1.91 12.42
N ALA A 373 8.17 -2.73 13.12
CA ALA A 373 6.74 -2.51 13.29
C ALA A 373 6.44 -1.18 14.01
N LEU A 374 7.24 -0.84 15.01
CA LEU A 374 7.14 0.45 15.71
C LEU A 374 7.53 1.62 14.80
N VAL A 375 8.65 1.54 14.10
CA VAL A 375 9.10 2.56 13.16
C VAL A 375 8.08 2.75 12.05
N ASN A 376 7.43 1.69 11.58
CA ASN A 376 6.39 1.75 10.55
C ASN A 376 5.16 2.57 10.97
N LEU A 377 4.90 2.72 12.25
CA LEU A 377 3.84 3.61 12.71
C LEU A 377 4.10 5.08 12.35
N PHE A 378 5.34 5.46 12.09
CA PHE A 378 5.78 6.84 11.79
C PHE A 378 6.31 6.99 10.36
N MET A 379 6.97 5.95 9.81
CA MET A 379 7.58 5.95 8.48
C MET A 379 6.95 4.87 7.61
N VAL A 380 5.96 5.21 6.81
CA VAL A 380 5.16 4.24 6.05
C VAL A 380 5.81 3.79 4.75
N SER A 381 6.60 4.64 4.10
CA SER A 381 7.26 4.28 2.83
C SER A 381 8.28 3.15 3.04
N ALA A 382 7.94 1.93 2.62
CA ALA A 382 8.80 0.75 2.76
C ALA A 382 10.16 0.95 2.07
N THR A 383 10.16 1.51 0.85
CA THR A 383 11.39 1.73 0.07
C THR A 383 12.28 2.79 0.70
N ALA A 384 11.73 3.94 1.10
CA ALA A 384 12.49 5.01 1.75
C ALA A 384 13.02 4.56 3.12
N LYS A 385 12.18 3.89 3.91
CA LYS A 385 12.56 3.32 5.21
C LYS A 385 13.68 2.29 5.07
N TRP A 386 13.56 1.37 4.12
CA TRP A 386 14.58 0.35 3.89
C TRP A 386 15.86 0.95 3.30
N ALA A 387 15.77 1.92 2.39
CA ALA A 387 16.93 2.66 1.88
C ALA A 387 17.76 3.30 2.99
N PHE A 388 17.14 3.68 4.10
CA PHE A 388 17.84 4.20 5.26
C PHE A 388 18.23 3.09 6.26
N MET A 389 17.30 2.21 6.64
CA MET A 389 17.52 1.20 7.67
C MET A 389 18.49 0.10 7.24
N SER A 390 18.49 -0.29 5.96
CA SER A 390 19.38 -1.37 5.48
C SER A 390 20.84 -1.05 5.71
N PHE A 391 21.27 0.18 5.46
CA PHE A 391 22.65 0.60 5.66
C PHE A 391 23.09 0.59 7.13
N ILE A 392 22.17 0.57 8.07
CA ILE A 392 22.45 0.48 9.49
C ILE A 392 22.33 -0.99 9.95
N PHE A 393 21.19 -1.62 9.67
CA PHE A 393 20.85 -2.91 10.25
C PHE A 393 21.47 -4.09 9.50
N VAL A 394 21.65 -4.03 8.18
CA VAL A 394 22.31 -5.14 7.45
C VAL A 394 23.74 -5.33 7.94
N PRO A 395 24.61 -4.30 8.04
CA PRO A 395 25.95 -4.46 8.63
C PRO A 395 25.95 -4.93 10.09
N VAL A 396 25.10 -4.33 10.93
CA VAL A 396 25.02 -4.66 12.36
C VAL A 396 24.60 -6.12 12.56
N LEU A 397 23.54 -6.57 11.88
CA LEU A 397 23.04 -7.93 12.02
C LEU A 397 23.96 -8.97 11.35
N ALA A 398 24.63 -8.58 10.25
CA ALA A 398 25.63 -9.44 9.60
C ALA A 398 26.84 -9.70 10.52
N SER A 399 27.28 -8.71 11.30
CA SER A 399 28.35 -8.91 12.31
C SER A 399 27.96 -9.89 13.41
N MET A 400 26.66 -10.14 13.60
CA MET A 400 26.11 -11.12 14.53
C MET A 400 25.78 -12.48 13.86
N GLY A 401 26.22 -12.68 12.60
CA GLY A 401 25.99 -13.90 11.85
C GLY A 401 24.61 -14.03 11.22
N ILE A 402 23.85 -12.93 11.11
CA ILE A 402 22.53 -12.91 10.47
C ILE A 402 22.69 -12.44 9.02
N SER A 403 22.21 -13.25 8.07
CA SER A 403 22.36 -12.95 6.65
C SER A 403 21.51 -11.75 6.20
N PRO A 404 21.90 -11.05 5.12
CA PRO A 404 21.15 -9.90 4.59
C PRO A 404 19.72 -10.22 4.16
N ASP A 405 19.49 -11.38 3.56
CA ASP A 405 18.15 -11.85 3.16
C ASP A 405 17.24 -12.13 4.36
N MET A 406 17.80 -12.66 5.45
CA MET A 406 17.10 -12.86 6.72
C MET A 406 16.71 -11.50 7.35
N THR A 407 17.65 -10.56 7.34
CA THR A 407 17.43 -9.18 7.83
C THR A 407 16.32 -8.49 7.01
N GLN A 408 16.37 -8.62 5.69
CA GLN A 408 15.35 -8.08 4.78
C GLN A 408 13.98 -8.72 5.03
N CYS A 409 13.95 -10.05 5.24
CA CYS A 409 12.71 -10.77 5.53
C CYS A 409 12.07 -10.31 6.84
N ALA A 410 12.86 -10.17 7.89
CA ALA A 410 12.41 -9.64 9.18
C ALA A 410 11.87 -8.21 9.08
N PHE A 411 12.56 -7.34 8.33
CA PHE A 411 12.08 -5.99 8.00
C PHE A 411 10.70 -6.03 7.36
N ARG A 412 10.48 -6.88 6.35
CA ARG A 412 9.22 -6.98 5.59
C ARG A 412 8.02 -7.36 6.46
N ILE A 413 8.23 -8.21 7.46
CA ILE A 413 7.18 -8.61 8.41
C ILE A 413 6.75 -7.42 9.26
N GLY A 414 7.70 -6.72 9.88
CA GLY A 414 7.42 -5.57 10.73
C GLY A 414 6.79 -4.42 9.95
N ASP A 415 7.33 -4.15 8.74
CA ASP A 415 6.84 -3.13 7.83
C ASP A 415 5.38 -3.36 7.45
N SER A 416 5.04 -4.55 6.98
CA SER A 416 3.71 -4.82 6.41
C SER A 416 2.62 -5.00 7.47
N ALA A 417 2.94 -5.68 8.58
CA ALA A 417 1.94 -6.04 9.59
C ALA A 417 1.23 -4.83 10.23
N THR A 418 1.89 -3.68 10.31
CA THR A 418 1.36 -2.47 10.96
C THR A 418 0.87 -1.40 9.99
N ASN A 419 0.94 -1.63 8.68
CA ASN A 419 0.44 -0.69 7.67
C ASN A 419 -1.04 -0.34 7.83
N ALA A 420 -1.86 -1.28 8.30
CA ALA A 420 -3.30 -1.04 8.43
C ALA A 420 -3.68 -0.17 9.66
N ILE A 421 -2.77 0.05 10.60
CA ILE A 421 -3.04 0.79 11.84
C ILE A 421 -2.27 2.10 11.96
N THR A 422 -1.29 2.35 11.10
CA THR A 422 -0.51 3.57 11.16
C THR A 422 -1.34 4.77 10.72
N PRO A 423 -1.33 5.88 11.51
CA PRO A 423 -2.00 7.12 11.13
C PRO A 423 -1.33 7.80 9.94
N PHE A 424 -0.11 7.41 9.61
CA PHE A 424 0.70 7.99 8.55
C PHE A 424 0.53 7.27 7.21
N MET A 425 -0.38 6.30 7.09
CA MET A 425 -0.63 5.62 5.82
C MET A 425 -1.08 6.59 4.73
N PHE A 426 -0.33 6.68 3.64
CA PHE A 426 -0.56 7.63 2.54
C PHE A 426 -1.99 7.56 1.97
N TYR A 427 -2.58 6.36 1.95
CA TYR A 427 -3.91 6.12 1.40
C TYR A 427 -5.03 6.15 2.46
N MET A 428 -4.71 6.37 3.74
CA MET A 428 -5.71 6.49 4.79
C MET A 428 -6.78 7.57 4.51
N PRO A 429 -6.41 8.75 3.98
CA PRO A 429 -7.40 9.75 3.57
C PRO A 429 -8.45 9.21 2.60
N LEU A 430 -8.00 8.40 1.64
CA LEU A 430 -8.87 7.77 0.64
C LEU A 430 -9.78 6.71 1.26
N VAL A 431 -9.23 5.86 2.13
CA VAL A 431 -9.99 4.83 2.86
C VAL A 431 -11.12 5.46 3.68
N LEU A 432 -10.79 6.52 4.43
CA LEU A 432 -11.78 7.24 5.24
C LEU A 432 -12.85 7.91 4.37
N THR A 433 -12.46 8.46 3.23
CA THR A 433 -13.41 9.03 2.26
C THR A 433 -14.40 7.96 1.76
N TYR A 434 -13.93 6.75 1.45
CA TYR A 434 -14.83 5.65 1.06
C TYR A 434 -15.70 5.16 2.22
N MET A 435 -15.17 5.09 3.45
CA MET A 435 -15.99 4.72 4.62
C MET A 435 -17.10 5.75 4.87
N GLN A 436 -16.80 7.05 4.73
CA GLN A 436 -17.74 8.15 4.94
C GLN A 436 -18.90 8.19 3.94
N GLN A 437 -18.78 7.54 2.79
CA GLN A 437 -19.90 7.36 1.86
C GLN A 437 -21.01 6.48 2.44
N TYR A 438 -20.66 5.54 3.33
CA TYR A 438 -21.60 4.60 3.96
C TYR A 438 -21.92 4.95 5.41
N ASP A 439 -20.99 5.58 6.11
CA ASP A 439 -21.17 6.12 7.46
C ASP A 439 -20.39 7.43 7.61
N ARG A 440 -21.14 8.55 7.61
CA ARG A 440 -20.57 9.91 7.68
C ARG A 440 -19.77 10.18 8.96
N GLN A 441 -19.99 9.40 10.02
CA GLN A 441 -19.26 9.52 11.30
C GLN A 441 -17.94 8.74 11.32
N SER A 442 -17.58 8.07 10.22
CA SER A 442 -16.34 7.33 10.12
C SER A 442 -15.13 8.23 10.28
N THR A 443 -14.26 7.87 11.26
CA THR A 443 -13.02 8.57 11.60
C THR A 443 -11.86 7.59 11.62
N TYR A 444 -10.63 8.09 11.80
CA TYR A 444 -9.48 7.22 12.03
C TYR A 444 -9.69 6.28 13.23
N GLY A 445 -10.38 6.74 14.27
CA GLY A 445 -10.69 5.89 15.42
C GLY A 445 -11.58 4.70 15.08
N SER A 446 -12.58 4.88 14.21
CA SER A 446 -13.39 3.76 13.73
C SER A 446 -12.57 2.82 12.84
N LEU A 447 -11.71 3.35 11.96
CA LEU A 447 -10.79 2.55 11.16
C LEU A 447 -9.87 1.72 12.06
N LEU A 448 -9.22 2.35 13.03
CA LEU A 448 -8.33 1.68 13.99
C LEU A 448 -9.08 0.60 14.79
N LYS A 449 -10.29 0.87 15.25
CA LYS A 449 -11.16 -0.10 15.96
C LYS A 449 -11.39 -1.38 15.13
N TYR A 450 -11.47 -1.26 13.82
CA TYR A 450 -11.69 -2.40 12.94
C TYR A 450 -10.39 -3.10 12.52
N THR A 451 -9.25 -2.39 12.46
CA THR A 451 -8.00 -2.90 11.88
C THR A 451 -6.97 -3.40 12.89
N TRP A 452 -6.96 -2.91 14.13
CA TRP A 452 -5.92 -3.24 15.12
C TRP A 452 -5.77 -4.75 15.38
N ARG A 453 -6.89 -5.49 15.41
CA ARG A 453 -6.87 -6.95 15.62
C ARG A 453 -6.16 -7.68 14.48
N TYR A 454 -6.36 -7.22 13.25
CA TYR A 454 -5.67 -7.80 12.10
C TYR A 454 -4.16 -7.57 12.22
N SER A 455 -3.74 -6.35 12.45
CA SER A 455 -2.32 -6.02 12.60
C SER A 455 -1.66 -6.82 13.71
N LEU A 456 -2.27 -6.91 14.89
CA LEU A 456 -1.70 -7.65 16.01
C LEU A 456 -1.60 -9.15 15.71
N VAL A 457 -2.68 -9.78 15.25
CA VAL A 457 -2.69 -11.22 14.97
C VAL A 457 -1.76 -11.57 13.82
N ILE A 458 -1.72 -10.74 12.77
CA ILE A 458 -0.80 -10.92 11.64
C ILE A 458 0.65 -10.78 12.12
N LEU A 459 0.98 -9.73 12.87
CA LEU A 459 2.33 -9.55 13.40
C LEU A 459 2.80 -10.76 14.21
N LEU A 460 1.97 -11.24 15.13
CA LEU A 460 2.29 -12.41 15.97
C LEU A 460 2.42 -13.69 15.13
N ALA A 461 1.43 -13.98 14.28
CA ALA A 461 1.44 -15.21 13.49
C ALA A 461 2.54 -15.22 12.43
N TRP A 462 2.80 -14.08 11.81
CA TRP A 462 3.86 -13.97 10.80
C TRP A 462 5.25 -14.04 11.43
N THR A 463 5.45 -13.41 12.58
CA THR A 463 6.68 -13.58 13.39
C THR A 463 6.84 -15.03 13.83
N THR A 464 5.77 -15.72 14.25
CA THR A 464 5.82 -17.14 14.59
C THR A 464 6.21 -18.00 13.39
N LEU A 465 5.63 -17.77 12.20
CA LEU A 465 6.02 -18.45 10.98
C LEU A 465 7.52 -18.22 10.67
N PHE A 466 8.01 -17.00 10.85
CA PHE A 466 9.40 -16.66 10.64
C PHE A 466 10.34 -17.40 11.62
N VAL A 467 9.96 -17.47 12.89
CA VAL A 467 10.71 -18.21 13.91
C VAL A 467 10.77 -19.70 13.56
N LEU A 468 9.64 -20.30 13.17
CA LEU A 468 9.60 -21.70 12.73
C LEU A 468 10.47 -21.94 11.49
N TRP A 469 10.43 -20.98 10.54
CA TRP A 469 11.27 -21.02 9.34
C TRP A 469 12.76 -20.96 9.66
N TYR A 470 13.14 -20.04 10.55
CA TYR A 470 14.50 -19.90 11.03
C TYR A 470 15.03 -21.18 11.70
N ILE A 471 14.24 -21.77 12.61
CA ILE A 471 14.61 -23.01 13.33
C ILE A 471 14.70 -24.21 12.37
N SER A 472 13.83 -24.27 11.35
CA SER A 472 13.85 -25.36 10.36
C SER A 472 15.02 -25.29 9.38
N GLY A 473 15.76 -24.17 9.31
CA GLY A 473 16.84 -23.97 8.36
C GLY A 473 16.43 -23.95 6.89
N LEU A 474 15.14 -23.74 6.60
CA LEU A 474 14.65 -23.68 5.23
C LEU A 474 15.16 -22.42 4.51
N PRO A 475 15.49 -22.49 3.20
CA PRO A 475 15.89 -21.32 2.43
C PRO A 475 14.71 -20.34 2.34
N LEU A 476 15.01 -19.04 2.45
CA LEU A 476 13.97 -18.00 2.33
C LEU A 476 13.54 -17.80 0.89
N GLY A 477 14.42 -18.05 -0.07
CA GLY A 477 14.17 -17.87 -1.49
C GLY A 477 15.26 -18.49 -2.37
N LEU A 478 15.41 -17.91 -3.59
CA LEU A 478 16.40 -18.32 -4.61
C LEU A 478 17.57 -17.34 -4.64
#